data_9e37737a1169cf3a5969f97906164ecf
#
_entry.id   9e37737a1169cf3a5969f97906164ecf
#
_cell.length_a   1.000
_cell.length_b   1.000
_cell.length_c   1.000
_cell.angle_alpha   90.00
_cell.angle_beta   90.00
_cell.angle_gamma   90.00
#
_symmetry.space_group_name_H-M   'P 1'
#
loop_
_entity.id
_entity.type
_entity.pdbx_description
1 polymer ?
#
loop_
_entity_poly.entity_id
_entity_poly.type
_entity_poly.pdbx_seq_one_letter_code
_entity_poly.pdbx_strand_id
1 'polypeptide(L)'
;MSKAFPIVGVIGAGQLARMSIAPATALGVDLLLLAIDSQDSGAQITNHIVGDYRDLETVRAFAQRCDVLTFEHELIPLSIIKALEADGVVVRPSSSSFLYSQDKAAMREKLSSFPSPGWQIVTSAHQVQEFPVIAKAISGGYDGRGVWKVSDVHELSSLLHKTGKLLIEDLIDFDYEIAVMVARSPHGQATTWAPTQTIQKDGICTMTISPAPHISLDLSEKAQKLALEVAATVGVVGVMAVEMFVKGKELFINELAMRPHNSGHWTIEGSHTSQFEQHLRAVLDLPLGDPSMTAPLAVMGNVLGGDKPDMYRPYLHLMARTPALKFHHYKKEVRPGRKIGHVTLVGENLIELTQEVQHALDYMSGEVDE
;
A
#
# COMPACT_ATOMS: atom_id res chain seq x y z
N MET A 1 12.84 26.42 26.74
CA MET A 1 13.51 25.35 25.97
C MET A 1 12.79 25.21 24.66
N SER A 2 13.47 25.22 23.52
CA SER A 2 12.83 24.92 22.22
C SER A 2 12.25 23.51 22.32
N LYS A 3 11.00 23.33 21.89
CA LYS A 3 10.39 22.01 21.82
C LYS A 3 11.23 21.17 20.84
N ALA A 4 11.71 20.01 21.27
CA ALA A 4 12.40 19.09 20.36
C ALA A 4 11.45 18.65 19.25
N PHE A 5 12.00 18.28 18.09
CA PHE A 5 11.18 17.69 17.01
C PHE A 5 10.52 16.40 17.50
N PRO A 6 9.32 16.09 17.01
CA PRO A 6 8.61 14.89 17.46
C PRO A 6 9.28 13.61 16.97
N ILE A 7 9.15 12.54 17.75
CA ILE A 7 9.57 11.19 17.39
C ILE A 7 8.34 10.44 16.86
N VAL A 8 8.40 10.02 15.61
CA VAL A 8 7.39 9.16 14.99
C VAL A 8 7.80 7.70 15.15
N GLY A 9 7.04 6.94 15.93
CA GLY A 9 7.19 5.51 16.05
C GLY A 9 6.50 4.79 14.90
N VAL A 10 7.23 3.92 14.18
CA VAL A 10 6.67 3.11 13.12
C VAL A 10 6.64 1.65 13.55
N ILE A 11 5.47 1.05 13.61
CA ILE A 11 5.31 -0.38 13.90
C ILE A 11 5.54 -1.16 12.61
N GLY A 12 6.64 -1.93 12.60
CA GLY A 12 7.24 -2.56 11.45
C GLY A 12 8.48 -1.82 10.95
N ALA A 13 9.38 -2.54 10.30
CA ALA A 13 10.67 -2.02 9.83
C ALA A 13 11.02 -2.48 8.41
N GLY A 14 10.02 -2.72 7.57
CA GLY A 14 10.20 -3.15 6.19
C GLY A 14 10.52 -2.01 5.22
N GLN A 15 10.16 -2.19 3.96
CA GLN A 15 10.49 -1.22 2.89
C GLN A 15 9.72 0.09 3.01
N LEU A 16 8.49 0.10 3.54
CA LEU A 16 7.72 1.34 3.66
C LEU A 16 8.31 2.24 4.75
N ALA A 17 8.71 1.64 5.87
CA ALA A 17 9.47 2.35 6.91
C ALA A 17 10.81 2.88 6.35
N ARG A 18 11.56 2.05 5.57
CA ARG A 18 12.80 2.47 4.92
C ARG A 18 12.62 3.69 4.02
N MET A 19 11.59 3.72 3.18
CA MET A 19 11.31 4.84 2.28
C MET A 19 10.82 6.10 2.99
N SER A 20 10.33 5.99 4.21
CA SER A 20 9.96 7.13 5.05
C SER A 20 11.16 7.86 5.67
N ILE A 21 12.35 7.26 5.67
CA ILE A 21 13.55 7.82 6.32
C ILE A 21 14.04 9.09 5.63
N ALA A 22 14.10 9.09 4.29
CA ALA A 22 14.55 10.25 3.54
C ALA A 22 13.69 11.50 3.79
N PRO A 23 12.35 11.45 3.65
CA PRO A 23 11.51 12.60 3.98
C PRO A 23 11.52 12.96 5.47
N ALA A 24 11.63 11.99 6.39
CA ALA A 24 11.78 12.29 7.82
C ALA A 24 13.06 13.09 8.09
N THR A 25 14.17 12.69 7.47
CA THR A 25 15.46 13.40 7.56
C THR A 25 15.33 14.83 7.04
N ALA A 26 14.66 15.02 5.89
CA ALA A 26 14.45 16.34 5.30
C ALA A 26 13.59 17.24 6.19
N LEU A 27 12.59 16.68 6.86
CA LEU A 27 11.71 17.39 7.79
C LEU A 27 12.33 17.60 9.19
N GLY A 28 13.48 17.00 9.49
CA GLY A 28 14.09 17.01 10.82
C GLY A 28 13.33 16.18 11.85
N VAL A 29 12.49 15.24 11.39
CA VAL A 29 11.67 14.35 12.24
C VAL A 29 12.45 13.09 12.55
N ASP A 30 12.48 12.69 13.81
CA ASP A 30 13.08 11.43 14.23
C ASP A 30 12.13 10.24 13.97
N LEU A 31 12.63 9.20 13.32
CA LEU A 31 11.93 7.92 13.18
C LEU A 31 12.52 6.90 14.18
N LEU A 32 11.63 6.21 14.89
CA LEU A 32 11.98 5.04 15.69
C LEU A 32 11.15 3.86 15.19
N LEU A 33 11.80 2.75 14.79
CA LEU A 33 11.11 1.58 14.24
C LEU A 33 10.98 0.47 15.29
N LEU A 34 9.83 -0.21 15.31
CA LEU A 34 9.67 -1.49 16.00
C LEU A 34 9.88 -2.61 14.99
N ALA A 35 11.04 -3.23 15.01
CA ALA A 35 11.45 -4.28 14.09
C ALA A 35 11.28 -5.67 14.71
N ILE A 36 10.95 -6.67 13.90
CA ILE A 36 11.03 -8.08 14.34
C ILE A 36 12.50 -8.54 14.36
N ASP A 37 13.28 -8.06 13.39
CA ASP A 37 14.71 -8.39 13.23
C ASP A 37 15.50 -7.13 12.91
N SER A 38 16.73 -7.03 13.46
CA SER A 38 17.67 -5.94 13.13
C SER A 38 18.08 -5.92 11.65
N GLN A 39 17.86 -7.01 10.91
CA GLN A 39 18.08 -7.10 9.47
C GLN A 39 16.84 -6.71 8.63
N ASP A 40 15.75 -6.29 9.27
CA ASP A 40 14.62 -5.73 8.55
C ASP A 40 15.04 -4.48 7.76
N SER A 41 14.43 -4.29 6.60
CA SER A 41 14.85 -3.31 5.58
C SER A 41 15.11 -1.89 6.12
N GLY A 42 14.21 -1.37 6.94
CA GLY A 42 14.34 -0.05 7.59
C GLY A 42 15.30 -0.08 8.78
N ALA A 43 15.29 -1.17 9.56
CA ALA A 43 16.12 -1.31 10.75
C ALA A 43 17.62 -1.25 10.44
N GLN A 44 18.04 -1.66 9.23
CA GLN A 44 19.43 -1.60 8.79
C GLN A 44 20.00 -0.17 8.68
N ILE A 45 19.14 0.87 8.63
CA ILE A 45 19.58 2.24 8.29
C ILE A 45 19.00 3.34 9.20
N THR A 46 18.23 3.00 10.24
CA THR A 46 17.72 3.98 11.19
C THR A 46 17.57 3.38 12.58
N ASN A 47 17.27 4.25 13.58
CA ASN A 47 17.05 3.83 14.96
C ASN A 47 15.88 2.85 15.05
N HIS A 48 16.09 1.73 15.74
CA HIS A 48 15.08 0.71 15.92
C HIS A 48 15.19 0.02 17.28
N ILE A 49 14.08 -0.62 17.66
CA ILE A 49 13.98 -1.55 18.78
C ILE A 49 13.56 -2.90 18.18
N VAL A 50 14.23 -3.97 18.56
CA VAL A 50 13.81 -5.32 18.20
C VAL A 50 12.78 -5.80 19.21
N GLY A 51 11.59 -6.20 18.71
CA GLY A 51 10.50 -6.70 19.55
C GLY A 51 9.30 -7.17 18.73
N ASP A 52 8.46 -7.99 19.34
CA ASP A 52 7.25 -8.50 18.69
C ASP A 52 6.10 -7.50 18.83
N TYR A 53 5.60 -6.99 17.71
CA TYR A 53 4.43 -6.10 17.67
C TYR A 53 3.11 -6.79 18.07
N ARG A 54 3.13 -8.10 18.31
CA ARG A 54 1.99 -8.87 18.83
C ARG A 54 2.00 -8.96 20.36
N ASP A 55 3.08 -8.54 21.00
CA ASP A 55 3.18 -8.47 22.45
C ASP A 55 2.87 -7.05 22.95
N LEU A 56 1.79 -6.91 23.73
CA LEU A 56 1.29 -5.63 24.21
C LEU A 56 2.33 -4.86 25.03
N GLU A 57 3.08 -5.55 25.91
CA GLU A 57 4.04 -4.88 26.79
C GLU A 57 5.25 -4.36 26.01
N THR A 58 5.70 -5.10 25.01
CA THR A 58 6.73 -4.64 24.07
C THR A 58 6.28 -3.38 23.34
N VAL A 59 5.05 -3.37 22.82
CA VAL A 59 4.52 -2.21 22.08
C VAL A 59 4.28 -1.01 23.01
N ARG A 60 3.83 -1.23 24.25
CA ARG A 60 3.73 -0.17 25.27
C ARG A 60 5.07 0.49 25.59
N ALA A 61 6.09 -0.32 25.82
CA ALA A 61 7.45 0.18 26.08
C ALA A 61 8.01 0.96 24.89
N PHE A 62 7.73 0.51 23.67
CA PHE A 62 8.06 1.23 22.44
C PHE A 62 7.33 2.57 22.35
N ALA A 63 6.00 2.57 22.57
CA ALA A 63 5.15 3.75 22.50
C ALA A 63 5.58 4.88 23.45
N GLN A 64 6.08 4.55 24.63
CA GLN A 64 6.58 5.54 25.61
C GLN A 64 7.77 6.37 25.11
N ARG A 65 8.40 5.96 24.00
CA ARG A 65 9.53 6.65 23.38
C ARG A 65 9.14 7.49 22.17
N CYS A 66 7.85 7.55 21.84
CA CYS A 66 7.34 8.17 20.63
C CYS A 66 6.26 9.20 20.97
N ASP A 67 6.16 10.26 20.18
CA ASP A 67 5.08 11.25 20.29
C ASP A 67 3.82 10.82 19.54
N VAL A 68 3.99 10.04 18.45
CA VAL A 68 2.90 9.45 17.65
C VAL A 68 3.33 8.11 17.10
N LEU A 69 2.40 7.15 17.03
CA LEU A 69 2.61 5.87 16.41
C LEU A 69 1.91 5.79 15.05
N THR A 70 2.58 5.13 14.10
CA THR A 70 2.01 4.77 12.80
C THR A 70 2.48 3.37 12.38
N PHE A 71 2.07 2.90 11.20
CA PHE A 71 2.25 1.52 10.77
C PHE A 71 2.84 1.45 9.36
N GLU A 72 3.65 0.42 9.12
CA GLU A 72 4.06 0.05 7.77
C GLU A 72 3.30 -1.17 7.20
N HIS A 73 2.56 -1.89 8.06
CA HIS A 73 1.77 -3.06 7.69
C HIS A 73 0.53 -3.21 8.58
N GLU A 74 -0.44 -4.01 8.15
CA GLU A 74 -1.70 -4.24 8.86
C GLU A 74 -1.68 -5.51 9.76
N LEU A 75 -0.50 -5.99 10.20
CA LEU A 75 -0.38 -7.26 10.94
C LEU A 75 -0.48 -7.12 12.46
N ILE A 76 -0.43 -5.90 13.01
CA ILE A 76 -0.60 -5.69 14.44
C ILE A 76 -2.03 -6.03 14.88
N PRO A 77 -2.24 -6.76 16.00
CA PRO A 77 -3.56 -7.02 16.53
C PRO A 77 -4.31 -5.73 16.88
N LEU A 78 -5.55 -5.60 16.41
CA LEU A 78 -6.40 -4.43 16.68
C LEU A 78 -6.60 -4.18 18.20
N SER A 79 -6.60 -5.25 19.01
CA SER A 79 -6.68 -5.17 20.46
C SER A 79 -5.52 -4.41 21.09
N ILE A 80 -4.32 -4.53 20.51
CA ILE A 80 -3.13 -3.79 20.96
C ILE A 80 -3.30 -2.30 20.65
N ILE A 81 -3.74 -1.96 19.44
CA ILE A 81 -3.99 -0.56 19.07
C ILE A 81 -5.00 0.08 20.02
N LYS A 82 -6.11 -0.63 20.30
CA LYS A 82 -7.14 -0.16 21.26
C LYS A 82 -6.59 0.03 22.66
N ALA A 83 -5.72 -0.87 23.13
CA ALA A 83 -5.09 -0.74 24.44
C ALA A 83 -4.19 0.49 24.51
N LEU A 84 -3.37 0.75 23.49
CA LEU A 84 -2.51 1.95 23.42
C LEU A 84 -3.34 3.24 23.41
N GLU A 85 -4.44 3.28 22.65
CA GLU A 85 -5.34 4.43 22.63
C GLU A 85 -5.98 4.67 24.01
N ALA A 86 -6.36 3.60 24.72
CA ALA A 86 -6.87 3.67 26.08
C ALA A 86 -5.83 4.17 27.09
N ASP A 87 -4.56 3.87 26.84
CA ASP A 87 -3.41 4.39 27.63
C ASP A 87 -3.05 5.85 27.27
N GLY A 88 -3.79 6.48 26.31
CA GLY A 88 -3.57 7.87 25.90
C GLY A 88 -2.47 8.05 24.83
N VAL A 89 -1.99 6.98 24.23
CA VAL A 89 -1.01 7.04 23.12
C VAL A 89 -1.68 7.58 21.86
N VAL A 90 -1.04 8.52 21.19
CA VAL A 90 -1.51 9.01 19.88
C VAL A 90 -1.15 7.99 18.80
N VAL A 91 -2.17 7.34 18.24
CA VAL A 91 -2.03 6.33 17.18
C VAL A 91 -2.73 6.80 15.92
N ARG A 92 -2.02 6.82 14.80
CA ARG A 92 -2.52 7.32 13.50
C ARG A 92 -2.09 6.40 12.34
N PRO A 93 -3.02 5.74 11.67
CA PRO A 93 -4.47 5.77 11.86
C PRO A 93 -4.92 5.11 13.17
N SER A 94 -6.11 5.53 13.67
CA SER A 94 -6.71 4.99 14.89
C SER A 94 -7.22 3.55 14.69
N SER A 95 -7.46 2.83 15.80
CA SER A 95 -8.03 1.48 15.74
C SER A 95 -9.37 1.43 15.02
N SER A 96 -10.18 2.49 15.12
CA SER A 96 -11.50 2.57 14.45
C SER A 96 -11.37 2.66 12.94
N SER A 97 -10.32 3.30 12.41
CA SER A 97 -10.03 3.35 10.97
C SER A 97 -9.30 2.10 10.50
N PHE A 98 -8.30 1.67 11.26
CA PHE A 98 -7.41 0.56 10.91
C PHE A 98 -8.15 -0.78 10.77
N LEU A 99 -9.27 -0.95 11.48
CA LEU A 99 -10.19 -2.09 11.34
C LEU A 99 -10.53 -2.38 9.88
N TYR A 100 -10.80 -1.35 9.08
CA TYR A 100 -11.29 -1.52 7.71
C TYR A 100 -10.22 -1.98 6.70
N SER A 101 -8.94 -1.95 7.08
CA SER A 101 -7.88 -2.61 6.30
C SER A 101 -7.62 -4.05 6.75
N GLN A 102 -8.01 -4.41 7.97
CA GLN A 102 -7.83 -5.76 8.52
C GLN A 102 -9.02 -6.69 8.33
N ASP A 103 -10.24 -6.15 8.28
CA ASP A 103 -11.50 -6.89 8.19
C ASP A 103 -12.30 -6.43 6.96
N LYS A 104 -12.28 -7.28 5.92
CA LYS A 104 -12.96 -6.98 4.64
C LYS A 104 -14.49 -6.94 4.79
N ALA A 105 -15.06 -7.69 5.73
CA ALA A 105 -16.50 -7.67 6.00
C ALA A 105 -16.92 -6.35 6.66
N ALA A 106 -16.17 -5.91 7.67
CA ALA A 106 -16.40 -4.61 8.32
C ALA A 106 -16.21 -3.44 7.33
N MET A 107 -15.22 -3.54 6.41
CA MET A 107 -15.02 -2.57 5.34
C MET A 107 -16.24 -2.50 4.41
N ARG A 108 -16.73 -3.64 3.92
CA ARG A 108 -17.91 -3.70 3.04
C ARG A 108 -19.17 -3.14 3.70
N GLU A 109 -19.38 -3.47 4.96
CA GLU A 109 -20.52 -2.93 5.75
C GLU A 109 -20.41 -1.41 5.91
N LYS A 110 -19.21 -0.91 6.29
CA LYS A 110 -18.95 0.53 6.46
C LYS A 110 -19.16 1.30 5.17
N LEU A 111 -18.77 0.71 4.04
CA LEU A 111 -18.84 1.30 2.71
C LEU A 111 -20.06 0.87 1.91
N SER A 112 -21.12 0.38 2.55
CA SER A 112 -22.34 -0.15 1.89
C SER A 112 -23.08 0.86 1.00
N SER A 113 -22.90 2.17 1.23
CA SER A 113 -23.44 3.24 0.36
C SER A 113 -22.52 3.63 -0.81
N PHE A 114 -21.34 3.03 -0.89
CA PHE A 114 -20.36 3.29 -1.94
C PHE A 114 -20.40 2.19 -3.00
N PRO A 115 -20.02 2.50 -4.26
CA PRO A 115 -19.99 1.49 -5.30
C PRO A 115 -18.94 0.41 -4.99
N SER A 116 -19.39 -0.83 -4.96
CA SER A 116 -18.57 -2.02 -4.71
C SER A 116 -19.18 -3.21 -5.44
N PRO A 117 -18.45 -4.34 -5.65
CA PRO A 117 -19.08 -5.59 -6.06
C PRO A 117 -20.21 -5.96 -5.11
N GLY A 118 -21.26 -6.62 -5.60
CA GLY A 118 -22.25 -7.25 -4.74
C GLY A 118 -21.56 -8.24 -3.81
N TRP A 119 -21.97 -8.29 -2.53
CA TRP A 119 -21.26 -9.09 -1.55
C TRP A 119 -22.17 -9.73 -0.49
N GLN A 120 -21.72 -10.83 0.06
CA GLN A 120 -22.36 -11.51 1.20
C GLN A 120 -21.32 -12.28 2.03
N ILE A 121 -21.65 -12.51 3.29
CA ILE A 121 -20.85 -13.38 4.16
C ILE A 121 -21.53 -14.74 4.20
N VAL A 122 -20.74 -15.80 3.94
CA VAL A 122 -21.25 -17.16 3.92
C VAL A 122 -20.49 -18.08 4.87
N THR A 123 -21.23 -19.04 5.44
CA THR A 123 -20.73 -20.14 6.27
C THR A 123 -21.08 -21.50 5.66
N SER A 124 -21.89 -21.52 4.59
CA SER A 124 -22.27 -22.71 3.83
C SER A 124 -22.24 -22.38 2.34
N ALA A 125 -21.72 -23.30 1.53
CA ALA A 125 -21.65 -23.12 0.09
C ALA A 125 -23.02 -23.04 -0.59
N HIS A 126 -24.08 -23.60 0.01
CA HIS A 126 -25.45 -23.52 -0.50
C HIS A 126 -26.08 -22.12 -0.41
N GLN A 127 -25.43 -21.18 0.29
CA GLN A 127 -25.89 -19.78 0.34
C GLN A 127 -25.56 -19.02 -0.97
N VAL A 128 -24.65 -19.55 -1.81
CA VAL A 128 -24.29 -18.98 -3.12
C VAL A 128 -25.02 -19.75 -4.22
N GLN A 129 -25.79 -19.02 -5.05
CA GLN A 129 -26.61 -19.60 -6.10
C GLN A 129 -25.97 -19.49 -7.49
N GLU A 130 -25.18 -18.44 -7.69
CA GLU A 130 -24.58 -18.11 -9.00
C GLU A 130 -23.05 -18.18 -8.92
N PHE A 131 -22.42 -18.73 -9.95
CA PHE A 131 -20.98 -18.84 -10.12
C PHE A 131 -20.58 -18.40 -11.52
N PRO A 132 -19.32 -17.96 -11.78
CA PRO A 132 -18.21 -17.86 -10.81
C PRO A 132 -18.32 -16.66 -9.87
N VAL A 133 -17.72 -16.77 -8.70
CA VAL A 133 -17.62 -15.70 -7.68
C VAL A 133 -16.19 -15.51 -7.19
N ILE A 134 -15.94 -14.41 -6.50
CA ILE A 134 -14.69 -14.18 -5.76
C ILE A 134 -14.94 -14.48 -4.28
N ALA A 135 -14.22 -15.44 -3.74
CA ALA A 135 -14.19 -15.72 -2.31
C ALA A 135 -12.98 -15.06 -1.66
N LYS A 136 -13.18 -14.35 -0.55
CA LYS A 136 -12.10 -13.69 0.19
C LYS A 136 -12.11 -14.12 1.65
N ALA A 137 -10.92 -14.40 2.18
CA ALA A 137 -10.73 -14.48 3.63
C ALA A 137 -11.08 -13.11 4.25
N ILE A 138 -11.88 -13.12 5.33
CA ILE A 138 -12.35 -11.88 5.96
C ILE A 138 -11.17 -11.09 6.54
N SER A 139 -10.16 -11.80 7.09
CA SER A 139 -8.95 -11.20 7.65
C SER A 139 -7.69 -11.96 7.24
N GLY A 140 -6.52 -11.32 7.33
CA GLY A 140 -5.21 -11.96 7.14
C GLY A 140 -4.78 -12.18 5.69
N GLY A 141 -5.51 -11.67 4.68
CA GLY A 141 -5.10 -11.71 3.27
C GLY A 141 -4.22 -10.52 2.89
N TYR A 142 -3.21 -10.74 2.05
CA TYR A 142 -2.34 -9.70 1.46
C TYR A 142 -1.71 -10.21 0.16
N ASP A 143 -1.35 -9.33 -0.76
CA ASP A 143 -0.70 -9.68 -2.05
C ASP A 143 -1.38 -10.88 -2.75
N GLY A 144 -2.71 -10.85 -2.93
CA GLY A 144 -3.51 -11.91 -3.56
C GLY A 144 -3.74 -13.16 -2.70
N ARG A 145 -3.11 -13.28 -1.53
CA ARG A 145 -3.35 -14.40 -0.60
C ARG A 145 -4.70 -14.24 0.08
N GLY A 146 -5.43 -15.36 0.16
CA GLY A 146 -6.77 -15.37 0.75
C GLY A 146 -7.84 -14.82 -0.19
N VAL A 147 -7.58 -14.77 -1.51
CA VAL A 147 -8.53 -14.43 -2.56
C VAL A 147 -8.57 -15.59 -3.56
N TRP A 148 -9.76 -16.07 -3.88
CA TRP A 148 -9.97 -17.21 -4.78
C TRP A 148 -11.10 -16.91 -5.76
N LYS A 149 -10.87 -17.17 -7.06
CA LYS A 149 -11.95 -17.27 -8.03
C LYS A 149 -12.53 -18.67 -7.89
N VAL A 150 -13.80 -18.76 -7.58
CA VAL A 150 -14.53 -20.00 -7.29
C VAL A 150 -15.53 -20.25 -8.41
N SER A 151 -15.43 -21.41 -9.03
CA SER A 151 -16.21 -21.75 -10.23
C SER A 151 -17.46 -22.56 -9.92
N ASP A 152 -17.53 -23.21 -8.74
CA ASP A 152 -18.68 -24.03 -8.35
C ASP A 152 -18.81 -24.22 -6.83
N VAL A 153 -19.90 -24.85 -6.43
CA VAL A 153 -20.28 -25.13 -5.03
C VAL A 153 -19.29 -26.07 -4.33
N HIS A 154 -18.61 -26.97 -5.04
CA HIS A 154 -17.68 -27.93 -4.46
C HIS A 154 -16.37 -27.27 -4.07
N GLU A 155 -15.85 -26.37 -4.95
CA GLU A 155 -14.70 -25.54 -4.62
C GLU A 155 -14.99 -24.66 -3.40
N LEU A 156 -16.15 -23.98 -3.38
CA LEU A 156 -16.56 -23.16 -2.25
C LEU A 156 -16.68 -23.96 -0.95
N SER A 157 -17.28 -25.15 -1.01
CA SER A 157 -17.40 -26.03 0.15
C SER A 157 -16.01 -26.43 0.71
N SER A 158 -15.07 -26.75 -0.17
CA SER A 158 -13.70 -27.09 0.20
C SER A 158 -12.95 -25.93 0.88
N LEU A 159 -13.17 -24.69 0.43
CA LEU A 159 -12.61 -23.49 1.05
C LEU A 159 -13.24 -23.23 2.43
N LEU A 160 -14.57 -23.33 2.53
CA LEU A 160 -15.28 -23.12 3.79
C LEU A 160 -14.91 -24.13 4.86
N HIS A 161 -14.61 -25.40 4.50
CA HIS A 161 -14.08 -26.39 5.44
C HIS A 161 -12.76 -25.95 6.09
N LYS A 162 -11.94 -25.17 5.38
CA LYS A 162 -10.65 -24.65 5.87
C LYS A 162 -10.76 -23.35 6.64
N THR A 163 -11.69 -22.48 6.22
CA THR A 163 -11.79 -21.09 6.72
C THR A 163 -12.96 -20.87 7.65
N GLY A 164 -13.98 -21.74 7.62
CA GLY A 164 -15.23 -21.65 8.37
C GLY A 164 -16.18 -20.58 7.88
N LYS A 165 -15.66 -19.45 7.37
CA LYS A 165 -16.46 -18.27 6.96
C LYS A 165 -15.68 -17.49 5.89
N LEU A 166 -16.36 -17.04 4.85
CA LEU A 166 -15.81 -16.27 3.73
C LEU A 166 -16.68 -15.07 3.39
N LEU A 167 -16.05 -14.02 2.89
CA LEU A 167 -16.71 -12.96 2.14
C LEU A 167 -16.76 -13.39 0.68
N ILE A 168 -17.95 -13.44 0.10
CA ILE A 168 -18.18 -13.73 -1.32
C ILE A 168 -18.53 -12.42 -2.00
N GLU A 169 -17.92 -12.19 -3.15
CA GLU A 169 -18.17 -11.01 -4.01
C GLU A 169 -18.49 -11.44 -5.42
N ASP A 170 -19.29 -10.63 -6.11
CA ASP A 170 -19.51 -10.79 -7.54
C ASP A 170 -18.21 -10.67 -8.30
N LEU A 171 -18.01 -11.54 -9.28
CA LEU A 171 -16.88 -11.42 -10.20
C LEU A 171 -17.11 -10.23 -11.13
N ILE A 172 -16.34 -9.17 -10.98
CA ILE A 172 -16.37 -8.02 -11.88
C ILE A 172 -15.47 -8.30 -13.08
N ASP A 173 -16.05 -8.24 -14.27
CA ASP A 173 -15.33 -8.23 -15.54
C ASP A 173 -14.90 -6.78 -15.81
N PHE A 174 -13.76 -6.39 -15.24
CA PHE A 174 -13.24 -5.02 -15.28
C PHE A 174 -12.25 -4.82 -16.45
N ASP A 175 -12.15 -3.58 -16.91
CA ASP A 175 -11.23 -3.20 -17.98
C ASP A 175 -9.80 -3.06 -17.46
N TYR A 176 -9.63 -2.44 -16.27
CA TYR A 176 -8.34 -2.27 -15.59
C TYR A 176 -8.54 -1.93 -14.11
N GLU A 177 -7.46 -2.02 -13.35
CA GLU A 177 -7.42 -1.65 -11.94
C GLU A 177 -6.74 -0.31 -11.75
N ILE A 178 -7.25 0.50 -10.80
CA ILE A 178 -6.61 1.73 -10.35
C ILE A 178 -6.49 1.76 -8.83
N ALA A 179 -5.53 2.54 -8.36
CA ALA A 179 -5.45 2.95 -6.97
C ALA A 179 -5.44 4.48 -6.89
N VAL A 180 -6.18 5.03 -5.94
CA VAL A 180 -6.12 6.45 -5.59
C VAL A 180 -5.54 6.58 -4.20
N MET A 181 -4.38 7.24 -4.11
CA MET A 181 -3.77 7.57 -2.83
C MET A 181 -4.42 8.81 -2.24
N VAL A 182 -4.73 8.77 -0.94
CA VAL A 182 -5.30 9.89 -0.18
C VAL A 182 -4.42 10.15 1.03
N ALA A 183 -4.13 11.42 1.33
CA ALA A 183 -3.59 11.85 2.61
C ALA A 183 -4.64 12.67 3.35
N ARG A 184 -4.81 12.42 4.66
CA ARG A 184 -5.76 13.17 5.49
C ARG A 184 -5.19 13.45 6.86
N SER A 185 -5.28 14.73 7.30
CA SER A 185 -4.85 15.20 8.61
C SER A 185 -5.93 14.97 9.69
N PRO A 186 -5.58 15.06 10.98
CA PRO A 186 -6.55 14.96 12.08
C PRO A 186 -7.71 15.97 11.99
N HIS A 187 -7.44 17.17 11.44
CA HIS A 187 -8.44 18.24 11.29
C HIS A 187 -9.21 18.17 9.98
N GLY A 188 -9.03 17.11 9.19
CA GLY A 188 -9.81 16.85 7.99
C GLY A 188 -9.28 17.52 6.71
N GLN A 189 -8.13 18.20 6.74
CA GLN A 189 -7.45 18.56 5.51
C GLN A 189 -7.13 17.28 4.75
N ALA A 190 -7.49 17.21 3.47
CA ALA A 190 -7.26 16.01 2.68
C ALA A 190 -6.84 16.38 1.26
N THR A 191 -6.04 15.51 0.65
CA THR A 191 -5.58 15.64 -0.73
C THR A 191 -5.39 14.27 -1.36
N THR A 192 -5.42 14.21 -2.70
CA THR A 192 -5.20 12.98 -3.47
C THR A 192 -4.11 13.18 -4.51
N TRP A 193 -3.45 12.10 -4.89
CA TRP A 193 -2.67 12.04 -6.12
C TRP A 193 -3.53 11.58 -7.29
N ALA A 194 -3.00 11.71 -8.50
CA ALA A 194 -3.64 11.21 -9.70
C ALA A 194 -3.96 9.70 -9.59
N PRO A 195 -5.13 9.25 -10.10
CA PRO A 195 -5.43 7.83 -10.16
C PRO A 195 -4.33 7.08 -10.92
N THR A 196 -3.81 6.04 -10.33
CA THR A 196 -2.69 5.25 -10.83
C THR A 196 -3.19 3.90 -11.28
N GLN A 197 -2.94 3.52 -12.53
CA GLN A 197 -3.21 2.16 -12.99
C GLN A 197 -2.24 1.18 -12.33
N THR A 198 -2.76 0.06 -11.83
CA THR A 198 -1.97 -1.05 -11.29
C THR A 198 -2.06 -2.24 -12.25
N ILE A 199 -0.90 -2.80 -12.60
CA ILE A 199 -0.79 -3.97 -13.47
C ILE A 199 -0.38 -5.15 -12.61
N GLN A 200 -1.26 -6.15 -12.53
CA GLN A 200 -1.07 -7.35 -11.72
C GLN A 200 -0.61 -8.52 -12.60
N LYS A 201 0.30 -9.33 -12.06
CA LYS A 201 0.64 -10.64 -12.62
C LYS A 201 0.62 -11.64 -11.46
N ASP A 202 -0.20 -12.67 -11.58
CA ASP A 202 -0.38 -13.70 -10.55
C ASP A 202 -0.72 -13.13 -9.15
N GLY A 203 -1.54 -12.07 -9.11
CA GLY A 203 -1.95 -11.39 -7.87
C GLY A 203 -0.89 -10.46 -7.27
N ILE A 204 0.25 -10.27 -7.93
CA ILE A 204 1.32 -9.37 -7.49
C ILE A 204 1.37 -8.16 -8.42
N CYS A 205 1.29 -6.94 -7.87
CA CYS A 205 1.49 -5.72 -8.64
C CYS A 205 2.93 -5.70 -9.18
N THR A 206 3.08 -5.69 -10.49
CA THR A 206 4.37 -5.66 -11.20
C THR A 206 4.73 -4.26 -11.67
N MET A 207 3.74 -3.47 -12.10
CA MET A 207 3.97 -2.12 -12.63
C MET A 207 2.82 -1.20 -12.24
N THR A 208 3.12 0.09 -12.15
CA THR A 208 2.10 1.15 -12.01
C THR A 208 2.37 2.28 -12.99
N ILE A 209 1.31 2.91 -13.50
CA ILE A 209 1.37 4.01 -14.43
C ILE A 209 0.49 5.15 -13.91
N SER A 210 1.06 6.32 -13.73
CA SER A 210 0.33 7.50 -13.24
C SER A 210 0.55 8.71 -14.18
N PRO A 211 -0.52 9.45 -14.52
CA PRO A 211 -1.92 9.10 -14.34
C PRO A 211 -2.28 7.80 -15.07
N ALA A 212 -3.36 7.11 -14.67
CA ALA A 212 -3.82 5.91 -15.33
C ALA A 212 -4.05 6.19 -16.84
N PRO A 213 -3.39 5.44 -17.75
CA PRO A 213 -3.61 5.62 -19.18
C PRO A 213 -5.09 5.43 -19.54
N HIS A 214 -5.56 6.23 -20.50
CA HIS A 214 -6.93 6.15 -21.02
C HIS A 214 -8.05 6.49 -20.03
N ILE A 215 -7.75 6.88 -18.78
CA ILE A 215 -8.77 7.40 -17.88
C ILE A 215 -9.24 8.79 -18.36
N SER A 216 -10.55 8.98 -18.51
CA SER A 216 -11.08 10.31 -18.83
C SER A 216 -10.95 11.27 -17.65
N LEU A 217 -10.92 12.58 -17.90
CA LEU A 217 -10.87 13.57 -16.84
C LEU A 217 -12.04 13.39 -15.86
N ASP A 218 -13.26 13.24 -16.37
CA ASP A 218 -14.46 13.04 -15.55
C ASP A 218 -14.34 11.79 -14.64
N LEU A 219 -13.80 10.68 -15.17
CA LEU A 219 -13.62 9.46 -14.39
C LEU A 219 -12.48 9.61 -13.35
N SER A 220 -11.42 10.33 -13.71
CA SER A 220 -10.32 10.67 -12.81
C SER A 220 -10.81 11.51 -11.64
N GLU A 221 -11.57 12.57 -11.90
CA GLU A 221 -12.17 13.42 -10.86
C GLU A 221 -13.15 12.64 -9.98
N LYS A 222 -13.99 11.78 -10.60
CA LYS A 222 -14.90 10.89 -9.88
C LYS A 222 -14.14 9.94 -8.95
N ALA A 223 -13.04 9.34 -9.41
CA ALA A 223 -12.23 8.42 -8.61
C ALA A 223 -11.58 9.14 -7.41
N GLN A 224 -11.03 10.33 -7.63
CA GLN A 224 -10.41 11.14 -6.57
C GLN A 224 -11.45 11.59 -5.54
N LYS A 225 -12.61 12.08 -5.99
CA LYS A 225 -13.72 12.46 -5.10
C LYS A 225 -14.20 11.27 -4.26
N LEU A 226 -14.41 10.12 -4.90
CA LEU A 226 -14.79 8.88 -4.22
C LEU A 226 -13.77 8.50 -3.14
N ALA A 227 -12.48 8.56 -3.44
CA ALA A 227 -11.43 8.25 -2.49
C ALA A 227 -11.38 9.23 -1.29
N LEU A 228 -11.61 10.52 -1.51
CA LEU A 228 -11.74 11.52 -0.44
C LEU A 228 -12.95 11.25 0.46
N GLU A 229 -14.09 10.91 -0.12
CA GLU A 229 -15.32 10.57 0.62
C GLU A 229 -15.13 9.30 1.45
N VAL A 230 -14.48 8.27 0.89
CA VAL A 230 -14.10 7.05 1.62
C VAL A 230 -13.17 7.39 2.79
N ALA A 231 -12.12 8.18 2.55
CA ALA A 231 -11.18 8.57 3.61
C ALA A 231 -11.85 9.32 4.77
N ALA A 232 -12.80 10.21 4.45
CA ALA A 232 -13.59 10.92 5.45
C ALA A 232 -14.51 9.95 6.22
N THR A 233 -15.18 9.02 5.52
CA THR A 233 -16.11 8.04 6.10
C THR A 233 -15.43 7.06 7.05
N VAL A 234 -14.24 6.59 6.72
CA VAL A 234 -13.45 5.70 7.59
C VAL A 234 -12.65 6.46 8.65
N GLY A 235 -12.53 7.79 8.52
CA GLY A 235 -11.86 8.64 9.49
C GLY A 235 -10.34 8.45 9.56
N VAL A 236 -9.71 8.04 8.47
CA VAL A 236 -8.27 7.81 8.43
C VAL A 236 -7.47 9.08 8.73
N VAL A 237 -6.36 8.95 9.46
CA VAL A 237 -5.32 9.97 9.60
C VAL A 237 -4.00 9.37 9.14
N GLY A 238 -3.36 10.02 8.19
CA GLY A 238 -2.20 9.51 7.46
C GLY A 238 -2.51 9.33 5.98
N VAL A 239 -1.74 8.49 5.32
CA VAL A 239 -1.96 8.10 3.92
C VAL A 239 -2.74 6.78 3.87
N MET A 240 -3.68 6.69 2.94
CA MET A 240 -4.34 5.44 2.57
C MET A 240 -4.40 5.28 1.06
N ALA A 241 -4.53 4.05 0.59
CA ALA A 241 -4.89 3.71 -0.77
C ALA A 241 -6.33 3.22 -0.84
N VAL A 242 -7.07 3.64 -1.86
CA VAL A 242 -8.34 3.07 -2.27
C VAL A 242 -8.12 2.37 -3.61
N GLU A 243 -8.15 1.05 -3.59
CA GLU A 243 -8.05 0.24 -4.81
C GLU A 243 -9.43 0.06 -5.42
N MET A 244 -9.53 0.20 -6.74
CA MET A 244 -10.79 0.17 -7.47
C MET A 244 -10.64 -0.59 -8.78
N PHE A 245 -11.70 -1.30 -9.16
CA PHE A 245 -11.90 -1.78 -10.52
C PHE A 245 -12.60 -0.71 -11.36
N VAL A 246 -12.19 -0.58 -12.61
CA VAL A 246 -12.82 0.27 -13.62
C VAL A 246 -13.51 -0.60 -14.64
N LYS A 247 -14.80 -0.35 -14.88
CA LYS A 247 -15.57 -0.99 -15.96
C LYS A 247 -16.34 0.09 -16.72
N GLY A 248 -15.89 0.40 -17.93
CA GLY A 248 -16.42 1.52 -18.71
C GLY A 248 -16.26 2.84 -17.96
N LYS A 249 -17.35 3.41 -17.44
CA LYS A 249 -17.39 4.64 -16.64
C LYS A 249 -17.74 4.40 -15.17
N GLU A 250 -17.76 3.14 -14.76
CA GLU A 250 -18.10 2.73 -13.40
C GLU A 250 -16.84 2.40 -12.60
N LEU A 251 -16.90 2.71 -11.32
CA LEU A 251 -15.85 2.43 -10.33
C LEU A 251 -16.41 1.48 -9.28
N PHE A 252 -15.63 0.48 -8.90
CA PHE A 252 -16.00 -0.44 -7.82
C PHE A 252 -14.85 -0.51 -6.83
N ILE A 253 -15.10 -0.14 -5.56
CA ILE A 253 -14.10 -0.22 -4.51
C ILE A 253 -13.76 -1.69 -4.27
N ASN A 254 -12.48 -2.02 -4.36
CA ASN A 254 -11.96 -3.36 -4.10
C ASN A 254 -11.45 -3.50 -2.67
N GLU A 255 -10.44 -2.70 -2.28
CA GLU A 255 -9.74 -2.83 -1.00
C GLU A 255 -9.23 -1.48 -0.49
N LEU A 256 -8.97 -1.40 0.82
CA LEU A 256 -8.33 -0.25 1.46
C LEU A 256 -7.00 -0.68 2.10
N ALA A 257 -5.98 0.16 1.98
CA ALA A 257 -4.75 0.05 2.75
C ALA A 257 -4.52 1.32 3.56
N MET A 258 -4.39 1.20 4.89
CA MET A 258 -4.31 2.34 5.82
C MET A 258 -2.86 2.76 6.13
N ARG A 259 -2.05 2.87 5.10
CA ARG A 259 -0.61 3.17 5.15
C ARG A 259 -0.11 3.63 3.78
N PRO A 260 1.14 4.10 3.66
CA PRO A 260 1.79 4.20 2.35
C PRO A 260 1.68 2.88 1.58
N HIS A 261 1.41 2.96 0.28
CA HIS A 261 1.06 1.81 -0.53
C HIS A 261 1.97 1.65 -1.76
N ASN A 262 2.10 0.43 -2.24
CA ASN A 262 2.93 0.10 -3.40
C ASN A 262 2.54 0.91 -4.64
N SER A 263 1.25 1.11 -4.88
CA SER A 263 0.74 1.92 -6.00
C SER A 263 1.15 3.39 -5.95
N GLY A 264 1.63 3.88 -4.80
CA GLY A 264 2.09 5.26 -4.61
C GLY A 264 3.61 5.43 -4.59
N HIS A 265 4.42 4.37 -4.87
CA HIS A 265 5.88 4.50 -4.82
C HIS A 265 6.43 5.47 -5.87
N TRP A 266 5.79 5.56 -7.03
CA TRP A 266 6.12 6.51 -8.09
C TRP A 266 6.13 7.98 -7.62
N THR A 267 5.43 8.29 -6.53
CA THR A 267 5.34 9.66 -5.98
C THR A 267 6.67 10.18 -5.44
N ILE A 268 7.66 9.31 -5.22
CA ILE A 268 8.99 9.74 -4.75
C ILE A 268 9.63 10.64 -5.81
N GLU A 269 9.57 10.26 -7.07
CA GLU A 269 10.12 11.02 -8.20
C GLU A 269 9.05 11.81 -8.96
N GLY A 270 7.84 11.26 -9.04
CA GLY A 270 6.78 11.74 -9.91
C GLY A 270 5.82 12.76 -9.28
N SER A 271 6.01 13.12 -8.01
CA SER A 271 5.17 14.12 -7.33
C SER A 271 6.03 15.12 -6.54
N HIS A 272 5.53 16.36 -6.39
CA HIS A 272 6.21 17.37 -5.55
C HIS A 272 6.27 16.94 -4.08
N THR A 273 5.25 16.26 -3.59
CA THR A 273 5.25 15.66 -2.24
C THR A 273 4.96 14.17 -2.34
N SER A 274 5.92 13.34 -1.93
CA SER A 274 5.76 11.90 -1.96
C SER A 274 4.72 11.41 -0.93
N GLN A 275 4.16 10.23 -1.15
CA GLN A 275 3.26 9.60 -0.18
C GLN A 275 3.91 9.43 1.21
N PHE A 276 5.23 9.25 1.26
CA PHE A 276 5.96 9.04 2.51
C PHE A 276 6.10 10.35 3.30
N GLU A 277 6.43 11.45 2.62
CA GLU A 277 6.45 12.78 3.23
C GLU A 277 5.05 13.20 3.67
N GLN A 278 4.07 13.01 2.79
CA GLN A 278 2.68 13.35 3.08
C GLN A 278 2.12 12.57 4.27
N HIS A 279 2.52 11.27 4.40
CA HIS A 279 2.14 10.47 5.56
C HIS A 279 2.69 11.05 6.87
N LEU A 280 3.97 11.42 6.88
CA LEU A 280 4.59 12.07 8.06
C LEU A 280 3.91 13.40 8.38
N ARG A 281 3.65 14.24 7.37
CA ARG A 281 2.90 15.50 7.56
C ARG A 281 1.52 15.24 8.16
N ALA A 282 0.78 14.28 7.63
CA ALA A 282 -0.56 13.96 8.10
C ALA A 282 -0.58 13.42 9.54
N VAL A 283 0.33 12.46 9.87
CA VAL A 283 0.36 11.88 11.21
C VAL A 283 0.90 12.84 12.29
N LEU A 284 1.65 13.87 11.87
CA LEU A 284 2.15 14.93 12.75
C LEU A 284 1.25 16.18 12.80
N ASP A 285 0.15 16.17 12.03
CA ASP A 285 -0.74 17.31 11.89
C ASP A 285 -0.03 18.56 11.30
N LEU A 286 0.94 18.34 10.44
CA LEU A 286 1.54 19.39 9.63
C LEU A 286 0.66 19.68 8.41
N PRO A 287 0.74 20.91 7.84
CA PRO A 287 0.06 21.20 6.58
C PRO A 287 0.45 20.21 5.48
N LEU A 288 -0.55 19.70 4.74
CA LEU A 288 -0.30 18.80 3.63
C LEU A 288 0.43 19.51 2.50
N GLY A 289 1.32 18.79 1.82
CA GLY A 289 2.07 19.30 0.70
C GLY A 289 1.32 19.17 -0.63
N ASP A 290 1.91 19.71 -1.69
CA ASP A 290 1.40 19.65 -3.05
C ASP A 290 1.56 18.23 -3.64
N PRO A 291 0.46 17.51 -3.97
CA PRO A 291 0.52 16.19 -4.57
C PRO A 291 0.67 16.20 -6.09
N SER A 292 0.77 17.38 -6.71
CA SER A 292 0.84 17.48 -8.17
C SER A 292 2.07 16.77 -8.72
N MET A 293 1.94 16.34 -9.97
CA MET A 293 2.99 15.57 -10.64
C MET A 293 4.13 16.49 -11.11
N THR A 294 5.35 15.98 -11.08
CA THR A 294 6.59 16.64 -11.56
C THR A 294 6.78 16.51 -13.06
N ALA A 295 6.10 15.54 -13.68
CA ALA A 295 6.10 15.26 -15.12
C ALA A 295 4.73 14.76 -15.56
N PRO A 296 4.40 14.78 -16.87
CA PRO A 296 3.13 14.27 -17.38
C PRO A 296 2.81 12.82 -17.05
N LEU A 297 3.85 11.97 -16.96
CA LEU A 297 3.74 10.53 -16.67
C LEU A 297 4.81 10.09 -15.69
N ALA A 298 4.46 9.12 -14.87
CA ALA A 298 5.38 8.35 -14.04
C ALA A 298 5.07 6.84 -14.20
N VAL A 299 6.09 6.05 -14.47
CA VAL A 299 6.00 4.59 -14.55
C VAL A 299 6.91 4.00 -13.50
N MET A 300 6.35 3.15 -12.64
CA MET A 300 7.09 2.44 -11.59
C MET A 300 6.97 0.94 -11.83
N GLY A 301 8.09 0.23 -11.75
CA GLY A 301 8.14 -1.23 -11.82
C GLY A 301 8.66 -1.84 -10.52
N ASN A 302 7.98 -2.87 -10.01
CA ASN A 302 8.44 -3.63 -8.84
C ASN A 302 9.52 -4.63 -9.26
N VAL A 303 10.69 -4.52 -8.65
CA VAL A 303 11.77 -5.49 -8.84
C VAL A 303 11.48 -6.71 -7.97
N LEU A 304 11.22 -7.83 -8.63
CA LEU A 304 11.05 -9.13 -8.00
C LEU A 304 12.39 -9.88 -7.97
N GLY A 305 12.71 -10.52 -6.86
CA GLY A 305 13.88 -11.36 -6.75
C GLY A 305 13.79 -12.54 -7.72
N GLY A 306 14.87 -12.81 -8.42
CA GLY A 306 15.10 -13.99 -9.26
C GLY A 306 16.12 -14.92 -8.62
N ASP A 307 16.78 -15.73 -9.47
CA ASP A 307 17.80 -16.69 -9.04
C ASP A 307 19.20 -16.05 -8.87
N LYS A 308 19.40 -14.81 -9.37
CA LYS A 308 20.66 -14.09 -9.28
C LYS A 308 20.72 -13.24 -8.01
N PRO A 309 21.63 -13.50 -7.05
CA PRO A 309 21.70 -12.75 -5.80
C PRO A 309 22.40 -11.38 -5.95
N ASP A 310 23.20 -11.18 -6.98
CA ASP A 310 23.94 -9.92 -7.20
C ASP A 310 23.04 -8.85 -7.82
N MET A 311 22.49 -8.01 -6.97
CA MET A 311 21.64 -6.86 -7.37
C MET A 311 22.45 -5.59 -7.66
N TYR A 312 23.75 -5.57 -7.43
CA TYR A 312 24.59 -4.40 -7.69
C TYR A 312 25.08 -4.34 -9.15
N ARG A 313 25.47 -5.49 -9.70
CA ARG A 313 25.98 -5.56 -11.08
C ARG A 313 25.00 -5.03 -12.13
N PRO A 314 23.68 -5.31 -12.06
CA PRO A 314 22.69 -4.74 -12.97
C PRO A 314 22.68 -3.21 -13.01
N TYR A 315 23.02 -2.53 -11.92
CA TYR A 315 23.04 -1.07 -11.88
C TYR A 315 24.04 -0.45 -12.86
N LEU A 316 25.18 -1.11 -13.10
CA LEU A 316 26.19 -0.62 -14.04
C LEU A 316 25.64 -0.50 -15.45
N HIS A 317 24.90 -1.51 -15.91
CA HIS A 317 24.26 -1.52 -17.21
C HIS A 317 23.06 -0.55 -17.25
N LEU A 318 22.13 -0.71 -16.33
CA LEU A 318 20.85 0.03 -16.35
C LEU A 318 21.04 1.54 -16.17
N MET A 319 21.96 1.98 -15.30
CA MET A 319 22.25 3.40 -15.12
C MET A 319 22.98 4.01 -16.32
N ALA A 320 23.81 3.21 -17.01
CA ALA A 320 24.45 3.67 -18.25
C ALA A 320 23.46 3.77 -19.40
N ARG A 321 22.54 2.79 -19.53
CA ARG A 321 21.52 2.75 -20.57
C ARG A 321 20.46 3.83 -20.37
N THR A 322 19.93 3.93 -19.15
CA THR A 322 18.81 4.81 -18.81
C THR A 322 19.18 5.68 -17.60
N PRO A 323 19.98 6.77 -17.79
CA PRO A 323 20.49 7.59 -16.67
C PRO A 323 19.42 8.24 -15.80
N ALA A 324 18.20 8.43 -16.33
CA ALA A 324 17.08 8.99 -15.61
C ALA A 324 16.35 7.97 -14.69
N LEU A 325 16.62 6.66 -14.87
CA LEU A 325 15.99 5.61 -14.09
C LEU A 325 16.39 5.71 -12.62
N LYS A 326 15.41 5.73 -11.74
CA LYS A 326 15.61 5.78 -10.28
C LYS A 326 15.44 4.39 -9.67
N PHE A 327 16.29 4.07 -8.72
CA PHE A 327 16.35 2.75 -8.08
C PHE A 327 16.11 2.89 -6.59
N HIS A 328 15.20 2.06 -6.07
CA HIS A 328 14.91 1.93 -4.65
C HIS A 328 15.11 0.49 -4.21
N HIS A 329 16.29 0.18 -3.71
CA HIS A 329 16.62 -1.16 -3.23
C HIS A 329 16.25 -1.31 -1.75
N TYR A 330 15.53 -2.39 -1.43
CA TYR A 330 15.02 -2.60 -0.06
C TYR A 330 15.98 -3.34 0.87
N LYS A 331 17.16 -3.75 0.38
CA LYS A 331 18.15 -4.53 1.16
C LYS A 331 17.56 -5.81 1.78
N LYS A 332 16.60 -6.40 1.11
CA LYS A 332 16.02 -7.70 1.46
C LYS A 332 16.80 -8.81 0.81
N GLU A 333 16.81 -9.98 1.47
CA GLU A 333 17.31 -11.21 0.87
C GLU A 333 16.58 -11.49 -0.45
N VAL A 334 17.35 -11.80 -1.49
CA VAL A 334 16.81 -12.13 -2.81
C VAL A 334 16.22 -13.52 -2.77
N ARG A 335 14.93 -13.62 -3.09
CA ARG A 335 14.19 -14.89 -3.25
C ARG A 335 13.21 -14.74 -4.41
N PRO A 336 12.98 -15.81 -5.19
CA PRO A 336 12.03 -15.79 -6.30
C PRO A 336 10.67 -15.21 -5.90
N GLY A 337 10.19 -14.23 -6.68
CA GLY A 337 8.90 -13.58 -6.46
C GLY A 337 8.82 -12.58 -5.29
N ARG A 338 9.88 -12.42 -4.49
CA ARG A 338 9.89 -11.43 -3.40
C ARG A 338 10.18 -10.04 -3.94
N LYS A 339 9.34 -9.05 -3.60
CA LYS A 339 9.63 -7.63 -3.89
C LYS A 339 10.88 -7.19 -3.14
N ILE A 340 11.97 -6.91 -3.87
CA ILE A 340 13.29 -6.53 -3.33
C ILE A 340 13.67 -5.09 -3.61
N GLY A 341 12.90 -4.40 -4.44
CA GLY A 341 13.08 -3.01 -4.82
C GLY A 341 11.99 -2.55 -5.75
N HIS A 342 12.14 -1.33 -6.25
CA HIS A 342 11.40 -0.83 -7.40
C HIS A 342 12.27 0.14 -8.19
N VAL A 343 11.87 0.38 -9.42
CA VAL A 343 12.45 1.39 -10.31
C VAL A 343 11.36 2.35 -10.75
N THR A 344 11.72 3.62 -11.00
CA THR A 344 10.78 4.65 -11.46
C THR A 344 11.39 5.48 -12.57
N LEU A 345 10.61 5.75 -13.61
CA LEU A 345 10.89 6.75 -14.64
C LEU A 345 9.75 7.76 -14.72
N VAL A 346 10.10 9.01 -14.95
CA VAL A 346 9.15 10.10 -15.23
C VAL A 346 9.44 10.70 -16.60
N GLY A 347 8.41 11.16 -17.30
CA GLY A 347 8.57 11.72 -18.64
C GLY A 347 7.25 11.99 -19.36
N GLU A 348 7.28 12.03 -20.69
CA GLU A 348 6.14 12.39 -21.53
C GLU A 348 5.66 11.24 -22.43
N ASN A 349 6.55 10.29 -22.74
CA ASN A 349 6.27 9.21 -23.68
C ASN A 349 5.98 7.89 -22.95
N LEU A 350 4.71 7.49 -22.88
CA LEU A 350 4.29 6.28 -22.18
C LEU A 350 4.96 5.01 -22.71
N ILE A 351 5.09 4.88 -24.03
CA ILE A 351 5.65 3.66 -24.65
C ILE A 351 7.12 3.54 -24.25
N GLU A 352 7.90 4.60 -24.37
CA GLU A 352 9.30 4.63 -24.00
C GLU A 352 9.50 4.33 -22.50
N LEU A 353 8.77 5.03 -21.62
CA LEU A 353 8.85 4.82 -20.18
C LEU A 353 8.54 3.38 -19.79
N THR A 354 7.48 2.80 -20.39
CA THR A 354 7.06 1.42 -20.10
C THR A 354 8.09 0.41 -20.59
N GLN A 355 8.65 0.61 -21.77
CA GLN A 355 9.70 -0.26 -22.35
C GLN A 355 10.99 -0.22 -21.51
N GLU A 356 11.46 0.96 -21.12
CA GLU A 356 12.67 1.08 -20.32
C GLU A 356 12.50 0.54 -18.90
N VAL A 357 11.32 0.74 -18.27
CA VAL A 357 11.02 0.13 -16.97
C VAL A 357 10.93 -1.39 -17.11
N GLN A 358 10.24 -1.92 -18.14
CA GLN A 358 10.14 -3.37 -18.35
C GLN A 358 11.52 -3.99 -18.59
N HIS A 359 12.35 -3.37 -19.45
CA HIS A 359 13.72 -3.82 -19.67
C HIS A 359 14.52 -3.88 -18.36
N ALA A 360 14.38 -2.86 -17.49
CA ALA A 360 15.06 -2.87 -16.20
C ALA A 360 14.59 -4.03 -15.31
N LEU A 361 13.29 -4.34 -15.30
CA LEU A 361 12.74 -5.47 -14.54
C LEU A 361 13.29 -6.81 -15.07
N ASP A 362 13.26 -7.02 -16.38
CA ASP A 362 13.71 -8.26 -17.05
C ASP A 362 15.23 -8.47 -16.83
N TYR A 363 16.00 -7.38 -16.88
CA TYR A 363 17.45 -7.44 -16.62
C TYR A 363 17.76 -7.76 -15.15
N MET A 364 17.02 -7.16 -14.22
CA MET A 364 17.22 -7.40 -12.78
C MET A 364 16.71 -8.78 -12.33
N SER A 365 15.69 -9.33 -12.98
CA SER A 365 15.23 -10.70 -12.72
C SER A 365 16.16 -11.75 -13.33
N GLY A 366 16.97 -11.37 -14.32
CA GLY A 366 17.86 -12.25 -15.07
C GLY A 366 17.17 -12.94 -16.26
N GLU A 367 16.01 -12.44 -16.69
CA GLU A 367 15.32 -12.91 -17.90
C GLU A 367 16.04 -12.44 -19.17
N VAL A 368 16.82 -11.35 -19.09
CA VAL A 368 17.64 -10.81 -20.17
C VAL A 368 19.08 -10.67 -19.68
N ASP A 369 20.04 -11.15 -20.46
CA ASP A 369 21.48 -10.94 -20.31
C ASP A 369 22.02 -10.18 -21.54
N GLU A 370 22.62 -9.00 -21.37
CA GLU A 370 23.37 -8.24 -22.37
C GLU A 370 24.85 -8.18 -22.05
#